data_8718a801be898eda509f7508b1bebdd3
#
_entry.id   8718a801be898eda509f7508b1bebdd3
#
_cell.length_a   1.000
_cell.length_b   1.000
_cell.length_c   1.000
_cell.angle_alpha   90.00
_cell.angle_beta   90.00
_cell.angle_gamma   90.00
#
_symmetry.space_group_name_H-M   'P 1'
#
loop_
_entity.id
_entity.type
_entity.pdbx_description
1 polymer ?
#
loop_
_entity_poly.entity_id
_entity_poly.type
_entity_poly.pdbx_seq_one_letter_code
_entity_poly.pdbx_strand_id
1 'polypeptide(L)'
;ESLTTENVNFCYKKKSENIPTGTCLILVTPDSERTMCTFLGIAGKITPDDIDDSAVKNSEMVFLEGYLWDEGEPKAAFDKAMRLAKKSVMTLSDKFCVERHKKSFFDLVKNKLDIAFANEKEIIELINAKSMEEVITFAKQINKLLVITRSDKGSIAIQGNYVYECEARKNLEIVDLTGAGDLF
;
A
#
# COMPACT_ATOMS: atom_id res chain seq x y z
N GLU A 1 14.80 -19.30 -1.79
CA GLU A 1 16.25 -18.99 -1.95
C GLU A 1 16.50 -17.51 -2.22
N SER A 2 15.79 -16.87 -3.16
CA SER A 2 16.04 -15.44 -3.50
C SER A 2 15.82 -14.48 -2.33
N LEU A 3 14.74 -14.62 -1.57
CA LEU A 3 14.46 -13.74 -0.42
C LEU A 3 15.54 -13.82 0.65
N THR A 4 16.06 -15.02 0.93
CA THR A 4 17.13 -15.22 1.90
C THR A 4 18.45 -14.61 1.42
N THR A 5 18.73 -14.67 0.11
CA THR A 5 19.91 -14.05 -0.50
C THR A 5 19.87 -12.52 -0.35
N GLU A 6 18.69 -11.93 -0.39
CA GLU A 6 18.45 -10.49 -0.19
C GLU A 6 18.28 -10.11 1.30
N ASN A 7 18.67 -10.98 2.24
CA ASN A 7 18.53 -10.78 3.68
C ASN A 7 17.06 -10.58 4.15
N VAL A 8 16.09 -11.10 3.39
CA VAL A 8 14.70 -11.12 3.82
C VAL A 8 14.45 -12.38 4.64
N ASN A 9 14.04 -12.20 5.88
CA ASN A 9 13.67 -13.31 6.75
C ASN A 9 12.26 -13.80 6.40
N PHE A 10 12.19 -14.93 5.70
CA PHE A 10 10.93 -15.57 5.34
C PHE A 10 10.58 -16.64 6.36
N CYS A 11 9.70 -16.34 7.30
CA CYS A 11 9.34 -17.22 8.42
C CYS A 11 8.16 -18.16 8.13
N TYR A 12 7.47 -18.01 7.00
CA TYR A 12 6.31 -18.82 6.65
C TYR A 12 6.68 -20.10 5.91
N LYS A 13 5.89 -21.16 6.13
CA LYS A 13 6.02 -22.42 5.38
C LYS A 13 5.19 -22.32 4.09
N LYS A 14 5.74 -22.88 3.00
CA LYS A 14 4.97 -23.04 1.76
C LYS A 14 3.78 -23.95 2.03
N LYS A 15 2.60 -23.54 1.60
CA LYS A 15 1.40 -24.37 1.60
C LYS A 15 1.24 -25.05 0.24
N SER A 16 0.69 -26.25 0.22
CA SER A 16 0.25 -26.93 -1.01
C SER A 16 -1.26 -26.75 -1.11
N GLU A 17 -1.68 -25.87 -2.01
CA GLU A 17 -3.08 -25.52 -2.21
C GLU A 17 -3.49 -25.78 -3.66
N ASN A 18 -4.79 -25.97 -3.90
CA ASN A 18 -5.33 -26.11 -5.26
C ASN A 18 -5.32 -24.79 -6.03
N ILE A 19 -5.24 -23.66 -5.33
CA ILE A 19 -5.15 -22.32 -5.93
C ILE A 19 -3.67 -21.97 -6.04
N PRO A 20 -3.17 -21.63 -7.25
CA PRO A 20 -1.78 -21.26 -7.44
C PRO A 20 -1.45 -19.92 -6.77
N THR A 21 -0.17 -19.63 -6.65
CA THR A 21 0.31 -18.29 -6.29
C THR A 21 -0.15 -17.25 -7.31
N GLY A 22 -0.14 -15.98 -6.93
CA GLY A 22 -0.51 -14.88 -7.81
C GLY A 22 0.34 -14.81 -9.08
N THR A 23 -0.27 -14.40 -10.17
CA THR A 23 0.38 -14.18 -11.47
C THR A 23 -0.08 -12.86 -12.06
N CYS A 24 0.79 -12.22 -12.82
CA CYS A 24 0.46 -10.98 -13.52
C CYS A 24 1.03 -11.01 -14.93
N LEU A 25 0.18 -10.77 -15.93
CA LEU A 25 0.59 -10.47 -17.29
C LEU A 25 0.70 -8.95 -17.44
N ILE A 26 1.89 -8.47 -17.77
CA ILE A 26 2.19 -7.05 -17.89
C ILE A 26 2.44 -6.73 -19.35
N LEU A 27 1.69 -5.79 -19.91
CA LEU A 27 1.85 -5.26 -21.26
C LEU A 27 2.40 -3.84 -21.14
N VAL A 28 3.61 -3.63 -21.62
CA VAL A 28 4.27 -2.31 -21.65
C VAL A 28 4.15 -1.74 -23.06
N THR A 29 3.67 -0.50 -23.18
CA THR A 29 3.52 0.21 -24.44
C THR A 29 4.73 1.14 -24.70
N PRO A 30 4.95 1.59 -25.97
CA PRO A 30 6.12 2.42 -26.32
C PRO A 30 6.22 3.75 -25.58
N ASP A 31 5.13 4.23 -24.99
CA ASP A 31 5.09 5.42 -24.14
C ASP A 31 5.46 5.15 -22.66
N SER A 32 6.00 3.96 -22.39
CA SER A 32 6.38 3.48 -21.06
C SER A 32 5.21 3.25 -20.09
N GLU A 33 3.97 3.34 -20.57
CA GLU A 33 2.79 2.97 -19.79
C GLU A 33 2.60 1.46 -19.79
N ARG A 34 1.88 0.97 -18.76
CA ARG A 34 1.63 -0.47 -18.60
C ARG A 34 0.18 -0.80 -18.30
N THR A 35 -0.24 -1.93 -18.80
CA THR A 35 -1.49 -2.58 -18.42
C THR A 35 -1.19 -3.88 -17.70
N MET A 36 -1.77 -4.08 -16.54
CA MET A 36 -1.54 -5.24 -15.68
C MET A 36 -2.80 -6.10 -15.58
N CYS A 37 -2.69 -7.35 -16.04
CA CYS A 37 -3.75 -8.35 -15.88
C CYS A 37 -3.37 -9.27 -14.72
N THR A 38 -3.82 -8.94 -13.52
CA THR A 38 -3.41 -9.59 -12.27
C THR A 38 -4.44 -10.60 -11.79
N PHE A 39 -3.97 -11.80 -11.47
CA PHE A 39 -4.68 -12.81 -10.73
C PHE A 39 -3.99 -12.99 -9.38
N LEU A 40 -4.62 -12.61 -8.28
CA LEU A 40 -4.01 -12.67 -6.94
C LEU A 40 -3.76 -14.09 -6.45
N GLY A 41 -4.51 -15.05 -6.96
CA GLY A 41 -4.39 -16.45 -6.54
C GLY A 41 -4.62 -16.63 -5.06
N ILE A 42 -3.81 -17.48 -4.42
CA ILE A 42 -3.91 -17.75 -2.99
C ILE A 42 -3.55 -16.52 -2.12
N ALA A 43 -2.80 -15.56 -2.63
CA ALA A 43 -2.47 -14.34 -1.89
C ALA A 43 -3.71 -13.51 -1.54
N GLY A 44 -4.75 -13.53 -2.41
CA GLY A 44 -6.03 -12.88 -2.13
C GLY A 44 -6.90 -13.59 -1.09
N LYS A 45 -6.50 -14.76 -0.60
CA LYS A 45 -7.28 -15.59 0.35
C LYS A 45 -6.71 -15.53 1.77
N ILE A 46 -6.02 -14.45 2.13
CA ILE A 46 -5.44 -14.29 3.46
C ILE A 46 -6.54 -14.28 4.54
N THR A 47 -6.30 -15.02 5.62
CA THR A 47 -7.18 -15.16 6.78
C THR A 47 -6.44 -14.78 8.07
N PRO A 48 -7.13 -14.58 9.20
CA PRO A 48 -6.47 -14.37 10.48
C PRO A 48 -5.50 -15.49 10.90
N ASP A 49 -5.72 -16.71 10.46
CA ASP A 49 -4.87 -17.86 10.79
C ASP A 49 -3.52 -17.82 10.04
N ASP A 50 -3.45 -17.06 8.95
CA ASP A 50 -2.21 -16.86 8.22
C ASP A 50 -1.30 -15.80 8.86
N ILE A 51 -1.80 -15.07 9.85
CA ILE A 51 -1.02 -14.04 10.56
C ILE A 51 -0.29 -14.68 11.74
N ASP A 52 1.03 -14.75 11.65
CA ASP A 52 1.89 -15.21 12.75
C ASP A 52 2.01 -14.12 13.82
N ASP A 53 1.42 -14.39 14.98
CA ASP A 53 1.38 -13.47 16.12
C ASP A 53 2.78 -13.06 16.59
N SER A 54 3.72 -14.01 16.59
CA SER A 54 5.09 -13.77 17.06
C SER A 54 5.86 -12.88 16.08
N ALA A 55 5.74 -13.17 14.78
CA ALA A 55 6.38 -12.35 13.75
C ALA A 55 5.89 -10.90 13.81
N VAL A 56 4.58 -10.66 13.91
CA VAL A 56 4.01 -9.33 13.99
C VAL A 56 4.43 -8.60 15.27
N LYS A 57 4.32 -9.23 16.44
CA LYS A 57 4.70 -8.63 17.73
C LYS A 57 6.17 -8.27 17.84
N ASN A 58 7.04 -9.03 17.20
CA ASN A 58 8.48 -8.80 17.21
C ASN A 58 8.96 -7.81 16.13
N SER A 59 8.09 -7.44 15.20
CA SER A 59 8.39 -6.44 14.16
C SER A 59 8.17 -5.01 14.68
N GLU A 60 8.92 -4.06 14.15
CA GLU A 60 8.72 -2.64 14.48
C GLU A 60 7.45 -2.09 13.83
N MET A 61 7.07 -2.62 12.67
CA MET A 61 5.86 -2.24 11.97
C MET A 61 5.31 -3.39 11.12
N VAL A 62 4.01 -3.38 10.88
CA VAL A 62 3.36 -4.23 9.88
C VAL A 62 2.97 -3.36 8.68
N PHE A 63 3.35 -3.81 7.48
CA PHE A 63 2.97 -3.17 6.23
C PHE A 63 1.83 -3.95 5.59
N LEU A 64 0.74 -3.26 5.27
CA LEU A 64 -0.49 -3.80 4.71
C LEU A 64 -0.67 -3.28 3.30
N GLU A 65 -1.22 -4.11 2.41
CA GLU A 65 -1.42 -3.76 1.02
C GLU A 65 -2.90 -3.75 0.66
N GLY A 66 -3.39 -2.64 0.11
CA GLY A 66 -4.79 -2.44 -0.23
C GLY A 66 -5.34 -3.46 -1.22
N TYR A 67 -4.53 -3.96 -2.14
CA TYR A 67 -4.96 -5.00 -3.11
C TYR A 67 -5.51 -6.26 -2.46
N LEU A 68 -5.03 -6.62 -1.28
CA LEU A 68 -5.51 -7.80 -0.56
C LEU A 68 -6.94 -7.65 -0.03
N TRP A 69 -7.52 -6.45 -0.12
CA TRP A 69 -8.87 -6.16 0.36
C TRP A 69 -9.99 -6.68 -0.55
N ASP A 70 -9.67 -7.03 -1.79
CA ASP A 70 -10.66 -7.39 -2.82
C ASP A 70 -11.29 -8.77 -2.61
N GLU A 71 -10.57 -9.74 -2.03
CA GLU A 71 -11.01 -11.13 -1.88
C GLU A 71 -10.84 -11.66 -0.45
N GLY A 72 -11.53 -12.75 -0.13
CA GLY A 72 -11.37 -13.48 1.13
C GLY A 72 -11.89 -12.74 2.37
N GLU A 73 -11.18 -12.89 3.48
CA GLU A 73 -11.47 -12.24 4.77
C GLU A 73 -10.37 -11.24 5.19
N PRO A 74 -9.96 -10.35 4.33
CA PRO A 74 -8.82 -9.47 4.57
C PRO A 74 -9.07 -8.53 5.76
N LYS A 75 -10.31 -8.10 5.99
CA LYS A 75 -10.65 -7.25 7.13
C LYS A 75 -10.28 -7.87 8.46
N ALA A 76 -10.62 -9.15 8.65
CA ALA A 76 -10.32 -9.87 9.88
C ALA A 76 -8.81 -10.10 10.04
N ALA A 77 -8.09 -10.43 8.95
CA ALA A 77 -6.65 -10.57 8.95
C ALA A 77 -5.94 -9.23 9.27
N PHE A 78 -6.36 -8.14 8.63
CA PHE A 78 -5.82 -6.80 8.87
C PHE A 78 -6.11 -6.32 10.29
N ASP A 79 -7.33 -6.50 10.80
CA ASP A 79 -7.67 -6.14 12.18
C ASP A 79 -6.84 -6.95 13.20
N LYS A 80 -6.55 -8.23 12.92
CA LYS A 80 -5.63 -9.03 13.74
C LYS A 80 -4.20 -8.47 13.68
N ALA A 81 -3.68 -8.25 12.49
CA ALA A 81 -2.33 -7.74 12.28
C ALA A 81 -2.13 -6.36 12.96
N MET A 82 -3.04 -5.42 12.74
CA MET A 82 -2.98 -4.08 13.36
C MET A 82 -3.07 -4.13 14.88
N ARG A 83 -3.90 -5.02 15.44
CA ARG A 83 -4.01 -5.18 16.90
C ARG A 83 -2.74 -5.71 17.55
N LEU A 84 -1.96 -6.51 16.84
CA LEU A 84 -0.71 -7.10 17.32
C LEU A 84 0.50 -6.22 17.06
N ALA A 85 0.44 -5.36 16.06
CA ALA A 85 1.56 -4.53 15.60
C ALA A 85 1.88 -3.40 16.56
N LYS A 86 3.16 -3.03 16.64
CA LYS A 86 3.61 -1.80 17.31
C LYS A 86 3.23 -0.56 16.49
N LYS A 87 3.33 -0.66 15.17
CA LYS A 87 2.90 0.37 14.21
C LYS A 87 2.26 -0.29 12.99
N SER A 88 1.21 0.33 12.50
CA SER A 88 0.46 -0.13 11.33
C SER A 88 0.66 0.82 10.16
N VAL A 89 1.11 0.28 9.05
CA VAL A 89 1.40 1.00 7.81
C VAL A 89 0.59 0.38 6.68
N MET A 90 0.05 1.17 5.78
CA MET A 90 -0.69 0.66 4.63
C MET A 90 -0.45 1.50 3.39
N THR A 91 -0.31 0.85 2.22
CA THR A 91 -0.48 1.50 0.92
C THR A 91 -1.91 1.36 0.43
N LEU A 92 -2.45 2.41 -0.21
CA LEU A 92 -3.79 2.38 -0.80
C LEU A 92 -3.84 1.62 -2.13
N SER A 93 -2.67 1.30 -2.67
CA SER A 93 -2.39 0.43 -3.83
C SER A 93 -2.78 1.01 -5.19
N ASP A 94 -4.06 1.25 -5.46
CA ASP A 94 -4.51 1.96 -6.66
C ASP A 94 -5.86 2.69 -6.46
N LYS A 95 -6.18 3.58 -7.41
CA LYS A 95 -7.41 4.35 -7.39
C LYS A 95 -8.66 3.47 -7.44
N PHE A 96 -8.66 2.39 -8.23
CA PHE A 96 -9.82 1.49 -8.35
C PHE A 96 -10.05 0.71 -7.06
N CYS A 97 -8.99 0.32 -6.37
CA CYS A 97 -9.07 -0.29 -5.05
C CYS A 97 -9.69 0.69 -4.03
N VAL A 98 -9.25 1.94 -4.05
CA VAL A 98 -9.82 3.01 -3.22
C VAL A 98 -11.31 3.22 -3.51
N GLU A 99 -11.72 3.29 -4.78
CA GLU A 99 -13.12 3.45 -5.17
C GLU A 99 -14.01 2.33 -4.65
N ARG A 100 -13.55 1.07 -4.77
CA ARG A 100 -14.29 -0.12 -4.30
C ARG A 100 -14.43 -0.16 -2.78
N HIS A 101 -13.39 0.26 -2.05
CA HIS A 101 -13.30 0.10 -0.60
C HIS A 101 -13.26 1.42 0.17
N LYS A 102 -13.69 2.51 -0.44
CA LYS A 102 -13.56 3.90 0.02
C LYS A 102 -13.89 4.10 1.50
N LYS A 103 -15.06 3.62 1.94
CA LYS A 103 -15.48 3.76 3.35
C LYS A 103 -14.53 3.05 4.32
N SER A 104 -14.09 1.85 3.98
CA SER A 104 -13.19 1.06 4.80
C SER A 104 -11.80 1.70 4.86
N PHE A 105 -11.26 2.11 3.72
CA PHE A 105 -9.94 2.74 3.62
C PHE A 105 -9.92 4.11 4.31
N PHE A 106 -10.99 4.87 4.19
CA PHE A 106 -11.13 6.13 4.92
C PHE A 106 -11.08 5.92 6.44
N ASP A 107 -11.79 4.90 6.96
CA ASP A 107 -11.75 4.55 8.38
C ASP A 107 -10.35 4.12 8.81
N LEU A 108 -9.68 3.28 8.02
CA LEU A 108 -8.30 2.86 8.28
C LEU A 108 -7.36 4.06 8.37
N VAL A 109 -7.31 4.90 7.34
CA VAL A 109 -6.41 6.06 7.27
C VAL A 109 -6.70 7.07 8.39
N LYS A 110 -7.97 7.33 8.66
CA LYS A 110 -8.35 8.31 9.66
C LYS A 110 -8.14 7.84 11.09
N ASN A 111 -8.47 6.59 11.38
CA ASN A 111 -8.66 6.13 12.75
C ASN A 111 -7.68 5.03 13.21
N LYS A 112 -7.18 4.17 12.30
CA LYS A 112 -6.50 2.94 12.70
C LYS A 112 -5.01 2.89 12.36
N LEU A 113 -4.61 3.44 11.21
CA LEU A 113 -3.21 3.40 10.76
C LEU A 113 -2.37 4.47 11.46
N ASP A 114 -1.08 4.18 11.60
CA ASP A 114 -0.07 5.15 12.01
C ASP A 114 0.52 5.88 10.80
N ILE A 115 0.68 5.14 9.69
CA ILE A 115 1.25 5.65 8.45
C ILE A 115 0.41 5.16 7.27
N ALA A 116 0.09 6.05 6.35
CA ALA A 116 -0.55 5.70 5.09
C ALA A 116 0.28 6.20 3.90
N PHE A 117 0.46 5.33 2.91
CA PHE A 117 1.04 5.67 1.61
C PHE A 117 -0.05 5.73 0.56
N ALA A 118 0.02 6.75 -0.29
CA ALA A 118 -0.90 6.92 -1.40
C ALA A 118 -0.22 7.66 -2.54
N ASN A 119 -0.73 7.55 -3.76
CA ASN A 119 -0.44 8.55 -4.77
C ASN A 119 -1.47 9.70 -4.73
N GLU A 120 -1.20 10.78 -5.47
CA GLU A 120 -2.07 11.96 -5.51
C GLU A 120 -3.51 11.61 -5.92
N LYS A 121 -3.70 10.69 -6.88
CA LYS A 121 -5.03 10.29 -7.37
C LYS A 121 -5.79 9.45 -6.32
N GLU A 122 -5.10 8.58 -5.63
CA GLU A 122 -5.68 7.72 -4.59
C GLU A 122 -6.19 8.53 -3.41
N ILE A 123 -5.37 9.45 -2.88
CA ILE A 123 -5.78 10.23 -1.71
C ILE A 123 -6.88 11.24 -2.04
N ILE A 124 -6.82 11.87 -3.22
CA ILE A 124 -7.90 12.74 -3.72
C ILE A 124 -9.21 11.97 -3.82
N GLU A 125 -9.17 10.76 -4.39
CA GLU A 125 -10.33 9.88 -4.48
C GLU A 125 -10.85 9.50 -3.10
N LEU A 126 -9.96 9.08 -2.21
CA LEU A 126 -10.33 8.61 -0.87
C LEU A 126 -11.16 9.64 -0.09
N ILE A 127 -10.75 10.89 -0.10
CA ILE A 127 -11.37 11.95 0.70
C ILE A 127 -12.30 12.87 -0.09
N ASN A 128 -12.54 12.61 -1.39
CA ASN A 128 -13.25 13.49 -2.32
C ASN A 128 -12.67 14.92 -2.38
N ALA A 129 -11.36 15.06 -2.27
CA ALA A 129 -10.71 16.35 -2.36
C ALA A 129 -10.77 16.91 -3.79
N LYS A 130 -10.74 18.23 -3.89
CA LYS A 130 -10.65 18.97 -5.17
C LYS A 130 -9.24 19.45 -5.46
N SER A 131 -8.38 19.47 -4.44
CA SER A 131 -7.02 19.97 -4.56
C SER A 131 -6.09 19.34 -3.51
N MET A 132 -4.77 19.49 -3.69
CA MET A 132 -3.78 19.08 -2.70
C MET A 132 -3.84 19.88 -1.41
N GLU A 133 -4.31 21.13 -1.44
CA GLU A 133 -4.51 21.95 -0.24
C GLU A 133 -5.56 21.33 0.68
N GLU A 134 -6.64 20.77 0.12
CA GLU A 134 -7.64 20.02 0.89
C GLU A 134 -7.06 18.73 1.48
N VAL A 135 -6.21 18.03 0.72
CA VAL A 135 -5.49 16.84 1.21
C VAL A 135 -4.56 17.19 2.37
N ILE A 136 -3.78 18.26 2.25
CA ILE A 136 -2.89 18.74 3.31
C ILE A 136 -3.70 19.12 4.55
N THR A 137 -4.83 19.79 4.38
CA THR A 137 -5.71 20.15 5.49
C THR A 137 -6.25 18.92 6.21
N PHE A 138 -6.72 17.92 5.46
CA PHE A 138 -7.17 16.66 6.02
C PHE A 138 -6.04 15.92 6.78
N ALA A 139 -4.85 15.82 6.17
CA ALA A 139 -3.71 15.16 6.77
C ALA A 139 -3.29 15.81 8.11
N LYS A 140 -3.30 17.13 8.18
CA LYS A 140 -3.04 17.88 9.42
C LYS A 140 -4.06 17.56 10.51
N GLN A 141 -5.34 17.41 10.14
CA GLN A 141 -6.42 17.12 11.09
C GLN A 141 -6.34 15.73 11.69
N ILE A 142 -5.99 14.71 10.89
CA ILE A 142 -5.90 13.33 11.39
C ILE A 142 -4.65 13.08 12.23
N ASN A 143 -3.64 13.95 12.13
CA ASN A 143 -2.36 13.84 12.85
C ASN A 143 -1.66 12.47 12.74
N LYS A 144 -1.83 11.81 11.59
CA LYS A 144 -1.13 10.58 11.19
C LYS A 144 -0.09 10.93 10.15
N LEU A 145 0.92 10.07 9.97
CA LEU A 145 1.87 10.28 8.89
C LEU A 145 1.22 9.84 7.56
N LEU A 146 0.99 10.80 6.68
CA LEU A 146 0.52 10.57 5.32
C LEU A 146 1.65 10.89 4.34
N VAL A 147 2.02 9.90 3.54
CA VAL A 147 3.08 10.02 2.53
C VAL A 147 2.46 9.89 1.15
N ILE A 148 2.65 10.89 0.30
CA ILE A 148 1.97 10.99 -0.99
C ILE A 148 3.00 11.13 -2.11
N THR A 149 2.97 10.20 -3.05
CA THR A 149 3.74 10.28 -4.29
C THR A 149 2.97 11.11 -5.32
N ARG A 150 3.69 11.97 -6.07
CA ARG A 150 3.09 12.91 -7.02
C ARG A 150 3.76 12.86 -8.40
N SER A 151 4.24 11.68 -8.80
CA SER A 151 4.92 11.47 -10.08
C SER A 151 6.10 12.43 -10.28
N ASP A 152 6.11 13.19 -11.37
CA ASP A 152 7.13 14.18 -11.72
C ASP A 152 7.22 15.38 -10.75
N LYS A 153 6.21 15.56 -9.90
CA LYS A 153 6.21 16.58 -8.84
C LYS A 153 6.89 16.10 -7.55
N GLY A 154 7.38 14.86 -7.51
CA GLY A 154 8.06 14.30 -6.34
C GLY A 154 7.09 13.72 -5.31
N SER A 155 7.33 14.00 -4.04
CA SER A 155 6.53 13.45 -2.94
C SER A 155 6.33 14.47 -1.84
N ILE A 156 5.33 14.21 -0.99
CA ILE A 156 5.03 15.02 0.19
C ILE A 156 4.73 14.11 1.37
N ALA A 157 5.29 14.42 2.53
CA ALA A 157 5.01 13.75 3.79
C ALA A 157 4.42 14.76 4.78
N ILE A 158 3.29 14.40 5.40
CA ILE A 158 2.53 15.29 6.27
C ILE A 158 2.25 14.58 7.58
N GLN A 159 2.59 15.24 8.71
CA GLN A 159 2.23 14.77 10.04
C GLN A 159 1.93 15.96 10.95
N GLY A 160 0.70 16.10 11.40
CA GLY A 160 0.26 17.28 12.16
C GLY A 160 0.54 18.57 11.38
N ASN A 161 1.29 19.48 11.96
CA ASN A 161 1.66 20.73 11.30
C ASN A 161 2.91 20.66 10.42
N TYR A 162 3.60 19.53 10.43
CA TYR A 162 4.81 19.32 9.64
C TYR A 162 4.46 18.87 8.23
N VAL A 163 5.02 19.55 7.25
CA VAL A 163 4.89 19.24 5.83
C VAL A 163 6.27 19.24 5.21
N TYR A 164 6.66 18.13 4.63
CA TYR A 164 7.95 17.95 3.97
C TYR A 164 7.72 17.59 2.53
N GLU A 165 8.32 18.33 1.62
CA GLU A 165 8.28 18.06 0.19
C GLU A 165 9.65 17.64 -0.31
N CYS A 166 9.66 16.65 -1.21
CA CYS A 166 10.85 16.20 -1.92
C CYS A 166 10.56 16.28 -3.42
N GLU A 167 11.42 16.99 -4.16
CA GLU A 167 11.28 17.08 -5.60
C GLU A 167 11.64 15.75 -6.28
N ALA A 168 10.99 15.45 -7.40
CA ALA A 168 11.36 14.34 -8.24
C ALA A 168 12.73 14.57 -8.88
N ARG A 169 13.48 13.48 -9.07
CA ARG A 169 14.71 13.53 -9.86
C ARG A 169 14.39 13.84 -11.32
N LYS A 170 15.03 14.87 -11.86
CA LYS A 170 14.81 15.34 -13.24
C LYS A 170 15.71 14.57 -14.22
N ASN A 171 15.36 14.63 -15.49
CA ASN A 171 16.15 14.07 -16.61
C ASN A 171 16.40 12.56 -16.52
N LEU A 172 15.41 11.82 -16.07
CA LEU A 172 15.42 10.35 -16.15
C LEU A 172 14.90 9.91 -17.51
N GLU A 173 15.60 8.96 -18.14
CA GLU A 173 15.07 8.21 -19.26
C GLU A 173 14.18 7.10 -18.69
N ILE A 174 12.87 7.23 -18.88
CA ILE A 174 11.89 6.27 -18.35
C ILE A 174 11.57 5.28 -19.47
N VAL A 175 11.87 4.00 -19.21
CA VAL A 175 11.61 2.89 -20.13
C VAL A 175 10.39 2.10 -19.68
N ASP A 176 10.24 1.91 -18.38
CA ASP A 176 9.16 1.13 -17.74
C ASP A 176 8.84 1.70 -16.35
N LEU A 177 7.57 1.93 -16.09
CA LEU A 177 7.08 2.43 -14.80
C LEU A 177 6.66 1.33 -13.82
N THR A 178 6.83 0.04 -14.19
CA THR A 178 6.45 -1.09 -13.34
C THR A 178 7.24 -1.06 -12.02
N GLY A 179 6.53 -1.13 -10.91
CA GLY A 179 7.14 -1.15 -9.57
C GLY A 179 7.64 0.20 -9.05
N ALA A 180 7.47 1.31 -9.78
CA ALA A 180 7.94 2.62 -9.34
C ALA A 180 7.28 3.06 -8.01
N GLY A 181 6.02 2.72 -7.79
CA GLY A 181 5.32 2.96 -6.52
C GLY A 181 5.76 2.03 -5.40
N ASP A 182 6.11 0.78 -5.74
CA ASP A 182 6.52 -0.23 -4.76
C ASP A 182 7.92 0.02 -4.22
N LEU A 183 8.77 0.69 -5.01
CA LEU A 183 10.14 1.05 -4.63
C LEU A 183 10.25 2.36 -3.85
N PHE A 184 9.16 3.10 -3.72
CA PHE A 184 9.13 4.35 -2.98
C PHE A 184 9.10 4.09 -1.48
#